data_20e2da79035b3f03df7ceb7747d7f88c
#
_entry.id   20e2da79035b3f03df7ceb7747d7f88c
#
_cell.length_a   1.000
_cell.length_b   1.000
_cell.length_c   1.000
_cell.angle_alpha   90.00
_cell.angle_beta   90.00
_cell.angle_gamma   90.00
#
_symmetry.space_group_name_H-M   'P 1'
#
loop_
_entity.id
_entity.type
_entity.pdbx_description
1 polymer ?
#
loop_
_entity_poly.entity_id
_entity_poly.type
_entity_poly.pdbx_seq_one_letter_code
_entity_poly.pdbx_strand_id
1 'polypeptide(L)'
;MVFDSETYNRVLVLDGVIQLTERDEHAYQEMITHLPMFAHPNPVNVLIVGGGDGGVLREVARHASVKKVSFLMSAALCAFFFCVHFFACARA
;
A
#
# COMPACT_ATOMS: atom_id res chain seq x y z
N MET A 1 5.63 -17.63 0.81
CA MET A 1 5.38 -18.37 2.08
C MET A 1 4.93 -17.37 3.14
N VAL A 2 3.91 -17.72 3.90
CA VAL A 2 3.43 -16.94 5.07
C VAL A 2 3.48 -17.85 6.28
N PHE A 3 4.03 -17.36 7.38
CA PHE A 3 4.10 -18.10 8.65
C PHE A 3 4.03 -17.16 9.85
N ASP A 4 3.69 -17.68 11.00
CA ASP A 4 3.65 -16.95 12.25
C ASP A 4 4.99 -17.11 13.01
N SER A 5 5.60 -16.00 13.38
CA SER A 5 6.82 -15.90 14.16
C SER A 5 6.51 -15.41 15.57
N GLU A 6 7.18 -15.94 16.58
CA GLU A 6 7.01 -15.49 17.96
C GLU A 6 7.42 -14.03 18.18
N THR A 7 8.37 -13.53 17.41
CA THR A 7 8.93 -12.18 17.58
C THR A 7 8.31 -11.15 16.64
N TYR A 8 8.00 -11.56 15.40
CA TYR A 8 7.58 -10.65 14.34
C TYR A 8 6.12 -10.82 13.93
N ASN A 9 5.36 -11.69 14.62
CA ASN A 9 4.00 -12.08 14.29
C ASN A 9 3.96 -12.69 12.87
N ARG A 10 3.00 -12.31 12.04
CA ARG A 10 2.91 -12.86 10.69
C ARG A 10 3.99 -12.29 9.79
N VAL A 11 4.67 -13.17 9.07
CA VAL A 11 5.79 -12.85 8.18
C VAL A 11 5.48 -13.34 6.78
N LEU A 12 5.66 -12.47 5.78
CA LEU A 12 5.59 -12.80 4.36
C LEU A 12 7.00 -12.94 3.79
N VAL A 13 7.28 -14.07 3.19
CA VAL A 13 8.54 -14.36 2.50
C VAL A 13 8.27 -14.73 1.05
N LEU A 14 8.94 -14.05 0.12
CA LEU A 14 8.94 -14.36 -1.31
C LEU A 14 10.37 -14.66 -1.76
N ASP A 15 10.55 -15.81 -2.41
CA ASP A 15 11.85 -16.26 -2.92
C ASP A 15 12.97 -16.25 -1.85
N GLY A 16 12.63 -16.65 -0.63
CA GLY A 16 13.57 -16.69 0.50
C GLY A 16 13.89 -15.31 1.12
N VAL A 17 13.27 -14.24 0.66
CA VAL A 17 13.46 -12.88 1.16
C VAL A 17 12.23 -12.42 1.93
N ILE A 18 12.43 -11.92 3.15
CA ILE A 18 11.35 -11.32 3.95
C ILE A 18 10.88 -10.05 3.26
N GLN A 19 9.58 -9.98 2.98
CA GLN A 19 8.94 -8.83 2.35
C GLN A 19 8.21 -7.95 3.36
N LEU A 20 7.59 -8.57 4.36
CA LEU A 20 6.72 -7.90 5.31
C LEU A 20 6.64 -8.67 6.61
N THR A 21 6.62 -7.96 7.72
CA THR A 21 6.25 -8.51 9.04
C THR A 21 5.18 -7.63 9.67
N GLU A 22 4.26 -8.21 10.43
CA GLU A 22 3.22 -7.41 11.12
C GLU A 22 3.82 -6.45 12.16
N ARG A 23 4.99 -6.76 12.67
CA ARG A 23 5.66 -5.93 13.68
C ARG A 23 6.13 -4.59 13.13
N ASP A 24 6.66 -4.55 11.92
CA ASP A 24 7.30 -3.35 11.34
C ASP A 24 6.57 -2.81 10.11
N GLU A 25 5.47 -3.46 9.68
CA GLU A 25 4.72 -3.05 8.49
C GLU A 25 4.29 -1.57 8.53
N HIS A 26 3.87 -1.09 9.70
CA HIS A 26 3.42 0.29 9.85
C HIS A 26 4.54 1.29 9.57
N ALA A 27 5.73 1.07 10.11
CA ALA A 27 6.87 1.93 9.87
C ALA A 27 7.22 1.99 8.37
N TYR A 28 7.30 0.84 7.72
CA TYR A 28 7.60 0.76 6.29
C TYR A 28 6.51 1.40 5.43
N GLN A 29 5.25 1.03 5.64
CA GLN A 29 4.12 1.47 4.83
C GLN A 29 3.82 2.96 5.02
N GLU A 30 3.93 3.47 6.24
CA GLU A 30 3.75 4.89 6.52
C GLU A 30 4.85 5.74 5.90
N MET A 31 6.11 5.32 6.00
CA MET A 31 7.23 6.09 5.45
C MET A 31 7.22 6.11 3.92
N ILE A 32 6.96 4.97 3.28
CA ILE A 32 6.92 4.91 1.82
C ILE A 32 5.73 5.70 1.24
N THR A 33 4.66 5.85 2.00
CA THR A 33 3.46 6.58 1.57
C THR A 33 3.54 8.06 1.90
N HIS A 34 3.76 8.40 3.17
CA HIS A 34 3.57 9.78 3.63
C HIS A 34 4.68 10.71 3.20
N LEU A 35 5.92 10.24 3.05
CA LEU A 35 7.02 11.10 2.57
C LEU A 35 6.71 11.70 1.19
N PRO A 36 6.41 10.92 0.14
CA PRO A 36 6.06 11.50 -1.15
C PRO A 36 4.72 12.25 -1.14
N MET A 37 3.75 11.81 -0.35
CA MET A 37 2.44 12.47 -0.26
C MET A 37 2.56 13.87 0.33
N PHE A 38 3.38 14.08 1.35
CA PHE A 38 3.61 15.40 1.93
C PHE A 38 4.57 16.26 1.12
N ALA A 39 5.44 15.67 0.31
CA ALA A 39 6.31 16.40 -0.60
C ALA A 39 5.57 17.01 -1.79
N HIS A 40 4.44 16.45 -2.19
CA HIS A 40 3.63 16.96 -3.28
C HIS A 40 2.63 18.01 -2.79
N PRO A 41 2.49 19.16 -3.48
CA PRO A 41 1.61 20.26 -3.03
C PRO A 41 0.13 19.87 -2.96
N ASN A 42 -0.34 19.02 -3.88
CA ASN A 42 -1.73 18.60 -3.94
C ASN A 42 -1.85 17.18 -4.54
N PRO A 43 -1.66 16.12 -3.76
CA PRO A 43 -1.71 14.75 -4.25
C PRO A 43 -3.15 14.29 -4.45
N VAL A 44 -3.69 14.48 -5.64
CA VAL A 44 -5.07 14.12 -6.02
C VAL A 44 -5.14 12.74 -6.69
N ASN A 45 -4.17 12.45 -7.57
CA ASN A 45 -4.07 11.18 -8.29
C ASN A 45 -2.80 10.47 -7.82
N VAL A 46 -2.93 9.24 -7.38
CA VAL A 46 -1.83 8.43 -6.87
C VAL A 46 -1.73 7.14 -7.67
N LEU A 47 -0.52 6.80 -8.08
CA LEU A 47 -0.19 5.51 -8.67
C LEU A 47 0.63 4.69 -7.68
N ILE A 48 0.16 3.49 -7.37
CA ILE A 48 0.88 2.52 -6.56
C ILE A 48 1.37 1.39 -7.49
N VAL A 49 2.67 1.18 -7.51
CA VAL A 49 3.30 0.08 -8.25
C VAL A 49 3.73 -0.99 -7.24
N GLY A 50 3.21 -2.20 -7.38
CA GLY A 50 3.38 -3.25 -6.37
C GLY A 50 2.37 -3.11 -5.23
N GLY A 51 2.80 -3.34 -3.99
CA GLY A 51 1.97 -3.15 -2.79
C GLY A 51 0.76 -4.07 -2.69
N GLY A 52 0.90 -5.32 -3.14
CA GLY A 52 -0.19 -6.30 -3.16
C GLY A 52 -0.74 -6.71 -1.78
N ASP A 53 -0.05 -6.34 -0.72
CA ASP A 53 -0.48 -6.51 0.66
C ASP A 53 -1.54 -5.48 1.11
N GLY A 54 -1.74 -4.42 0.31
CA GLY A 54 -2.74 -3.38 0.57
C GLY A 54 -2.34 -2.33 1.61
N GLY A 55 -1.18 -2.45 2.24
CA GLY A 55 -0.75 -1.53 3.30
C GLY A 55 -0.52 -0.11 2.81
N VAL A 56 0.15 0.04 1.69
CA VAL A 56 0.37 1.36 1.06
C VAL A 56 -0.97 1.98 0.63
N LEU A 57 -1.89 1.19 0.09
CA LEU A 57 -3.23 1.67 -0.27
C LEU A 57 -3.98 2.21 0.95
N ARG A 58 -3.91 1.49 2.07
CA ARG A 58 -4.52 1.91 3.33
C ARG A 58 -4.01 3.28 3.76
N GLU A 59 -2.71 3.49 3.71
CA GLU A 59 -2.10 4.77 4.11
C GLU A 59 -2.40 5.90 3.12
N VAL A 60 -2.40 5.63 1.82
CA VAL A 60 -2.81 6.61 0.78
C VAL A 60 -4.27 7.04 0.97
N ALA A 61 -5.16 6.11 1.31
CA ALA A 61 -6.59 6.39 1.52
C ALA A 61 -6.87 7.31 2.73
N ARG A 62 -5.91 7.47 3.63
CA ARG A 62 -6.02 8.40 4.77
C ARG A 62 -5.88 9.88 4.37
N HIS A 63 -5.34 10.17 3.20
CA HIS A 63 -5.18 11.52 2.70
C HIS A 63 -6.47 12.03 2.06
N ALA A 64 -7.07 13.07 2.62
CA ALA A 64 -8.34 13.65 2.16
C ALA A 64 -8.24 14.26 0.76
N SER A 65 -7.05 14.66 0.30
CA SER A 65 -6.81 15.22 -1.02
C SER A 65 -6.90 14.19 -2.15
N VAL A 66 -6.74 12.90 -1.84
CA VAL A 66 -6.71 11.84 -2.84
C VAL A 66 -8.11 11.56 -3.36
N LYS A 67 -8.29 11.67 -4.67
CA LYS A 67 -9.54 11.37 -5.37
C LYS A 67 -9.46 10.09 -6.19
N LYS A 68 -8.28 9.73 -6.66
CA LYS A 68 -8.08 8.54 -7.49
C LYS A 68 -6.79 7.84 -7.12
N VAL A 69 -6.89 6.53 -6.92
CA VAL A 69 -5.73 5.65 -6.77
C VAL A 69 -5.74 4.63 -7.91
N SER A 70 -4.62 4.53 -8.62
CA SER A 70 -4.39 3.51 -9.63
C SER A 70 -3.39 2.49 -9.10
N PHE A 71 -3.67 1.24 -9.32
CA PHE A 71 -2.85 0.12 -8.90
C PHE A 71 -2.23 -0.57 -10.11
N LEU A 72 -0.92 -0.77 -10.07
CA LEU A 72 -0.21 -1.62 -11.01
C LEU A 72 0.42 -2.77 -10.23
N MET A 73 -0.18 -3.94 -10.30
CA MET A 73 0.41 -5.16 -9.73
C MET A 73 1.25 -5.89 -10.77
N SER A 74 2.49 -6.16 -10.43
CA SER A 74 3.35 -7.07 -11.16
C SER A 74 3.07 -8.50 -10.70
N ALA A 75 1.96 -9.07 -11.15
CA ALA A 75 1.80 -10.51 -11.10
C ALA A 75 2.13 -11.08 -12.49
N ALA A 76 2.98 -12.05 -12.56
CA ALA A 76 3.41 -12.70 -13.82
C ALA A 76 2.27 -13.37 -14.62
N LEU A 77 1.01 -13.18 -14.23
CA LEU A 77 -0.15 -13.81 -14.86
C LEU A 77 -1.41 -12.97 -15.03
N CYS A 78 -1.47 -11.71 -14.59
CA CYS A 78 -2.64 -10.88 -14.86
C CYS A 78 -2.28 -9.40 -14.84
N ALA A 79 -2.19 -8.82 -16.03
CA ALA A 79 -2.28 -7.38 -16.20
C ALA A 79 -3.72 -6.92 -15.92
N PHE A 80 -4.12 -6.89 -14.66
CA PHE A 80 -5.38 -6.30 -14.26
C PHE A 80 -5.14 -4.87 -13.81
N PHE A 81 -5.55 -3.92 -14.64
CA PHE A 81 -5.76 -2.55 -14.20
C PHE A 81 -6.97 -2.52 -13.27
N PHE A 82 -6.73 -2.58 -11.97
CA PHE A 82 -7.77 -2.29 -11.00
C PHE A 82 -7.79 -0.78 -10.76
N CYS A 83 -8.69 -0.08 -11.43
CA CYS A 83 -9.00 1.31 -11.11
C CYS A 83 -10.03 1.32 -9.98
N VAL A 84 -9.56 1.39 -8.74
CA VAL A 84 -10.48 1.58 -7.61
C VAL A 84 -10.86 3.06 -7.56
N HIS A 85 -12.09 3.38 -7.96
CA HIS A 85 -12.68 4.68 -7.68
C HIS A 85 -13.04 4.71 -6.20
N PHE A 86 -12.18 5.30 -5.39
CA PHE A 86 -12.56 5.64 -4.03
C PHE A 86 -13.47 6.87 -4.11
N PHE A 87 -14.76 6.66 -3.93
CA PHE A 87 -15.63 7.71 -3.44
C PHE A 87 -15.18 8.00 -2.00
N ALA A 88 -14.42 9.08 -1.81
CA ALA A 88 -14.30 9.66 -0.50
C ALA A 88 -15.70 10.10 -0.09
N CYS A 89 -16.39 9.26 0.66
CA CYS A 89 -17.57 9.69 1.40
C CYS A 89 -17.05 10.77 2.36
N ALA A 90 -17.30 12.02 2.02
CA ALA A 90 -17.10 13.14 2.89
C ALA A 90 -17.92 12.86 4.16
N ARG A 91 -17.27 12.43 5.23
CA ARG A 91 -17.86 12.58 6.55
C ARG A 91 -17.81 14.08 6.85
N ALA A 92 -18.97 14.63 6.76
CA ALA A 92 -19.23 15.89 7.41
C ALA A 92 -18.91 15.80 8.90
#